data_2b346b4433960c0fb39c701bc07ce07d
#
_entry.id   2b346b4433960c0fb39c701bc07ce07d
#
_cell.length_a   1.000
_cell.length_b   1.000
_cell.length_c   1.000
_cell.angle_alpha   90.00
_cell.angle_beta   90.00
_cell.angle_gamma   90.00
#
_symmetry.space_group_name_H-M   'P 1'
#
loop_
_entity.id
_entity.type
_entity.pdbx_description
1 polymer ?
#
loop_
_entity_poly.entity_id
_entity_poly.type
_entity_poly.pdbx_seq_one_letter_code
_entity_poly.pdbx_strand_id
1 'polypeptide(L)'
;GDPIPKAWKIKTASGYELEYLPAQEALEGAQALILNHDLSGGVPKAIESVSLPTFPSRKLGWYRRRKSKHQEIVDGLLAKIARRLDFFDPWYFTARTHMIPSVDFNSDEGLEHVAKEAYAILDQLQKDYAERGIEDKPRIFIKNDAGTYGMGVVSVANPEDIRQGGRWLKNKMRKGKDSVPISQVIIQEAIPTALVYAKDPAKPETAVA
;
A
#
# COMPACT_ATOMS: atom_id res chain seq x y z
N GLY A 1 29.92 5.56 2.77
CA GLY A 1 29.26 5.01 1.60
C GLY A 1 29.95 3.72 1.20
N ASP A 2 29.18 2.70 0.91
CA ASP A 2 29.75 1.45 0.42
C ASP A 2 30.52 1.70 -0.86
N PRO A 3 31.67 1.03 -1.08
CA PRO A 3 32.44 1.22 -2.29
C PRO A 3 31.58 0.85 -3.50
N ILE A 4 31.64 1.68 -4.55
CA ILE A 4 30.97 1.38 -5.82
C ILE A 4 31.52 0.03 -6.31
N PRO A 5 30.67 -0.98 -6.55
CA PRO A 5 31.12 -2.27 -7.01
C PRO A 5 31.87 -2.09 -8.34
N LYS A 6 33.03 -2.69 -8.45
CA LYS A 6 33.74 -2.79 -9.73
C LYS A 6 32.90 -3.63 -10.69
N ALA A 7 33.06 -3.44 -11.99
CA ALA A 7 32.46 -4.30 -12.99
C ALA A 7 32.76 -5.78 -12.67
N TRP A 8 31.75 -6.62 -12.70
CA TRP A 8 31.91 -8.07 -12.53
C TRP A 8 31.11 -8.82 -13.58
N LYS A 9 31.51 -10.05 -13.82
CA LYS A 9 30.85 -10.95 -14.76
C LYS A 9 30.10 -12.06 -14.00
N ILE A 10 28.87 -12.31 -14.41
CA ILE A 10 28.04 -13.40 -13.89
C ILE A 10 27.71 -14.35 -15.04
N LYS A 11 27.91 -15.67 -14.82
CA LYS A 11 27.49 -16.69 -15.74
C LYS A 11 26.09 -17.18 -15.36
N THR A 12 25.15 -17.11 -16.30
CA THR A 12 23.80 -17.63 -16.11
C THR A 12 23.80 -19.17 -16.12
N ALA A 13 22.72 -19.77 -15.60
CA ALA A 13 22.54 -21.22 -15.65
C ALA A 13 22.51 -21.77 -17.10
N SER A 14 22.11 -20.96 -18.07
CA SER A 14 22.11 -21.26 -19.50
C SER A 14 23.46 -21.00 -20.19
N GLY A 15 24.49 -20.59 -19.42
CA GLY A 15 25.84 -20.39 -19.91
C GLY A 15 26.16 -19.00 -20.49
N TYR A 16 25.19 -18.11 -20.53
CA TYR A 16 25.44 -16.73 -20.95
C TYR A 16 26.26 -15.97 -19.90
N GLU A 17 27.18 -15.13 -20.36
CA GLU A 17 27.95 -14.25 -19.52
C GLU A 17 27.32 -12.86 -19.53
N LEU A 18 26.98 -12.35 -18.35
CA LEU A 18 26.45 -11.01 -18.15
C LEU A 18 27.52 -10.15 -17.47
N GLU A 19 27.73 -8.97 -17.97
CA GLU A 19 28.64 -7.99 -17.36
C GLU A 19 27.82 -6.98 -16.56
N TYR A 20 28.23 -6.77 -15.31
CA TYR A 20 27.70 -5.73 -14.43
C TYR A 20 28.64 -4.54 -14.45
N LEU A 21 28.10 -3.38 -14.75
CA LEU A 21 28.83 -2.11 -14.76
C LEU A 21 28.23 -1.18 -13.69
N PRO A 22 29.05 -0.31 -13.08
CA PRO A 22 28.53 0.84 -12.33
C PRO A 22 27.58 1.66 -13.19
N ALA A 23 26.53 2.24 -12.57
CA ALA A 23 25.48 2.92 -13.32
C ALA A 23 26.03 4.04 -14.23
N GLN A 24 27.06 4.76 -13.80
CA GLN A 24 27.70 5.83 -14.59
C GLN A 24 28.31 5.28 -15.89
N GLU A 25 29.02 4.17 -15.81
CA GLU A 25 29.66 3.52 -16.96
C GLU A 25 28.62 2.89 -17.88
N ALA A 26 27.58 2.26 -17.30
CA ALA A 26 26.50 1.62 -18.05
C ALA A 26 25.65 2.61 -18.85
N LEU A 27 25.61 3.88 -18.45
CA LEU A 27 24.85 4.93 -19.13
C LEU A 27 25.58 5.46 -20.38
N GLU A 28 26.89 5.28 -20.48
CA GLU A 28 27.68 5.67 -21.65
C GLU A 28 27.31 4.77 -22.83
N GLY A 29 26.74 5.36 -23.89
CA GLY A 29 26.31 4.63 -25.10
C GLY A 29 24.95 3.92 -24.97
N ALA A 30 24.30 3.97 -23.84
CA ALA A 30 22.95 3.43 -23.69
C ALA A 30 21.93 4.24 -24.50
N GLN A 31 20.98 3.55 -25.14
CA GLN A 31 19.89 4.17 -25.89
C GLN A 31 18.58 4.21 -25.10
N ALA A 32 18.43 3.35 -24.13
CA ALA A 32 17.27 3.26 -23.24
C ALA A 32 17.63 2.57 -21.93
N LEU A 33 16.80 2.73 -20.91
CA LEU A 33 16.94 2.06 -19.62
C LEU A 33 15.72 1.15 -19.37
N ILE A 34 15.99 -0.10 -19.04
CA ILE A 34 14.97 -1.01 -18.50
C ILE A 34 15.11 -1.00 -16.98
N LEU A 35 14.08 -0.50 -16.29
CA LEU A 35 14.08 -0.37 -14.84
C LEU A 35 13.50 -1.63 -14.21
N ASN A 36 14.34 -2.49 -13.69
CA ASN A 36 13.94 -3.64 -12.86
C ASN A 36 13.94 -3.23 -11.38
N HIS A 37 13.25 -2.14 -11.06
CA HIS A 37 13.16 -1.58 -9.71
C HIS A 37 11.80 -0.90 -9.51
N ASP A 38 11.18 -1.11 -8.35
CA ASP A 38 9.86 -0.54 -8.05
C ASP A 38 9.87 0.96 -7.72
N LEU A 39 11.05 1.53 -7.51
CA LEU A 39 11.24 2.94 -7.16
C LEU A 39 10.45 3.38 -5.91
N SER A 40 10.22 2.49 -4.94
CA SER A 40 9.46 2.83 -3.74
C SER A 40 10.15 3.91 -2.88
N GLY A 41 11.47 3.94 -2.86
CA GLY A 41 12.28 4.97 -2.18
C GLY A 41 12.52 6.25 -3.02
N GLY A 42 11.93 6.34 -4.21
CA GLY A 42 12.16 7.44 -5.15
C GLY A 42 13.05 7.04 -6.32
N VAL A 43 13.36 8.01 -7.18
CA VAL A 43 14.26 7.80 -8.31
C VAL A 43 15.72 7.85 -7.79
N PRO A 44 16.52 6.81 -8.04
CA PRO A 44 17.94 6.84 -7.66
C PRO A 44 18.69 8.00 -8.30
N LYS A 45 19.56 8.67 -7.55
CA LYS A 45 20.34 9.82 -8.04
C LYS A 45 21.10 9.53 -9.33
N ALA A 46 21.62 8.31 -9.49
CA ALA A 46 22.38 7.89 -10.67
C ALA A 46 21.58 8.00 -11.99
N ILE A 47 20.26 7.91 -11.92
CA ILE A 47 19.38 7.96 -13.10
C ILE A 47 18.41 9.15 -13.07
N GLU A 48 18.49 10.01 -12.06
CA GLU A 48 17.55 11.13 -11.88
C GLU A 48 17.64 12.15 -13.03
N SER A 49 18.86 12.51 -13.42
CA SER A 49 19.15 13.48 -14.48
C SER A 49 19.26 12.87 -15.88
N VAL A 50 19.09 11.55 -16.02
CA VAL A 50 19.30 10.86 -17.30
C VAL A 50 18.14 11.16 -18.25
N SER A 51 18.47 11.60 -19.47
CA SER A 51 17.48 11.95 -20.51
C SER A 51 17.02 10.75 -21.35
N LEU A 52 17.59 9.58 -21.15
CA LEU A 52 17.24 8.37 -21.91
C LEU A 52 15.80 7.93 -21.64
N PRO A 53 15.12 7.34 -22.65
CA PRO A 53 13.85 6.64 -22.44
C PRO A 53 13.99 5.58 -21.36
N THR A 54 12.98 5.50 -20.47
CA THR A 54 12.97 4.50 -19.39
C THR A 54 11.73 3.62 -19.48
N PHE A 55 11.89 2.32 -19.31
CA PHE A 55 10.83 1.31 -19.36
C PHE A 55 10.85 0.44 -18.09
N PRO A 56 9.79 0.45 -17.26
CA PRO A 56 8.67 1.40 -17.30
C PRO A 56 9.12 2.83 -17.04
N SER A 57 8.26 3.79 -17.35
CA SER A 57 8.56 5.20 -17.07
C SER A 57 8.82 5.42 -15.59
N ARG A 58 9.84 6.20 -15.25
CA ARG A 58 10.14 6.62 -13.86
C ARG A 58 8.94 7.25 -13.15
N LYS A 59 8.03 7.87 -13.92
CA LYS A 59 6.78 8.46 -13.38
C LYS A 59 5.80 7.42 -12.84
N LEU A 60 5.97 6.14 -13.19
CA LEU A 60 5.17 5.02 -12.69
C LEU A 60 5.75 4.38 -11.42
N GLY A 61 6.84 4.93 -10.88
CA GLY A 61 7.46 4.42 -9.65
C GLY A 61 6.50 4.42 -8.45
N TRP A 62 6.64 3.43 -7.59
CA TRP A 62 5.80 3.25 -6.40
C TRP A 62 5.87 4.42 -5.42
N TYR A 63 6.94 5.21 -5.42
CA TYR A 63 7.05 6.42 -4.60
C TYR A 63 5.93 7.44 -4.87
N ARG A 64 5.31 7.38 -6.05
CA ARG A 64 4.19 8.26 -6.44
C ARG A 64 2.81 7.66 -6.13
N ARG A 65 2.74 6.36 -5.92
CA ARG A 65 1.47 5.68 -5.70
C ARG A 65 0.88 6.09 -4.35
N ARG A 66 -0.41 6.41 -4.37
CA ARG A 66 -1.23 6.61 -3.18
C ARG A 66 -2.48 5.77 -3.31
N LYS A 67 -2.79 5.01 -2.24
CA LYS A 67 -4.01 4.18 -2.19
C LYS A 67 -5.25 5.04 -2.18
N SER A 68 -5.22 6.16 -1.44
CA SER A 68 -6.29 7.16 -1.40
C SER A 68 -6.62 7.69 -2.79
N LYS A 69 -5.61 8.05 -3.57
CA LYS A 69 -5.81 8.56 -4.94
C LYS A 69 -6.34 7.50 -5.90
N HIS A 70 -5.87 6.25 -5.75
CA HIS A 70 -6.42 5.13 -6.50
C HIS A 70 -7.89 4.93 -6.19
N GLN A 71 -8.26 4.90 -4.91
CA GLN A 71 -9.64 4.73 -4.47
C GLN A 71 -10.56 5.84 -4.99
N GLU A 72 -10.14 7.10 -4.89
CA GLU A 72 -10.88 8.25 -5.43
C GLU A 72 -11.21 8.07 -6.94
N ILE A 73 -10.24 7.57 -7.71
CA ILE A 73 -10.44 7.32 -9.15
C ILE A 73 -11.43 6.18 -9.37
N VAL A 74 -11.29 5.09 -8.62
CA VAL A 74 -12.20 3.92 -8.71
C VAL A 74 -13.62 4.35 -8.36
N ASP A 75 -13.83 5.02 -7.23
CA ASP A 75 -15.15 5.49 -6.78
C ASP A 75 -15.78 6.45 -7.82
N GLY A 76 -14.98 7.34 -8.39
CA GLY A 76 -15.43 8.22 -9.46
C GLY A 76 -15.86 7.49 -10.73
N LEU A 77 -15.20 6.40 -11.10
CA LEU A 77 -15.57 5.56 -12.23
C LEU A 77 -16.84 4.76 -11.94
N LEU A 78 -16.94 4.14 -10.77
CA LEU A 78 -18.12 3.38 -10.34
C LEU A 78 -19.37 4.27 -10.27
N ALA A 79 -19.23 5.49 -9.75
CA ALA A 79 -20.32 6.47 -9.74
C ALA A 79 -20.79 6.87 -11.16
N LYS A 80 -19.88 6.91 -12.14
CA LYS A 80 -20.26 7.15 -13.55
C LYS A 80 -21.02 5.98 -14.14
N ILE A 81 -20.66 4.74 -13.80
CA ILE A 81 -21.37 3.54 -14.24
C ILE A 81 -22.77 3.51 -13.63
N ALA A 82 -22.87 3.73 -12.31
CA ALA A 82 -24.15 3.73 -11.60
C ALA A 82 -25.16 4.73 -12.15
N ARG A 83 -24.70 5.89 -12.67
CA ARG A 83 -25.58 6.85 -13.33
C ARG A 83 -26.15 6.38 -14.67
N ARG A 84 -25.63 5.31 -15.23
CA ARG A 84 -26.04 4.77 -16.54
C ARG A 84 -26.75 3.43 -16.46
N LEU A 85 -26.58 2.73 -15.35
CA LEU A 85 -27.07 1.37 -15.16
C LEU A 85 -27.84 1.29 -13.84
N ASP A 86 -29.15 1.34 -13.89
CA ASP A 86 -30.04 1.39 -12.70
C ASP A 86 -29.89 0.17 -11.80
N PHE A 87 -29.47 -0.96 -12.32
CA PHE A 87 -29.24 -2.19 -11.57
C PHE A 87 -27.84 -2.27 -10.92
N PHE A 88 -26.97 -1.29 -11.19
CA PHE A 88 -25.59 -1.31 -10.70
C PHE A 88 -25.46 -0.52 -9.39
N ASP A 89 -25.21 -1.23 -8.29
CA ASP A 89 -24.86 -0.61 -7.00
C ASP A 89 -23.33 -0.61 -6.82
N PRO A 90 -22.70 0.58 -6.80
CA PRO A 90 -21.25 0.71 -6.61
C PRO A 90 -20.75 0.09 -5.32
N TRP A 91 -21.60 -0.02 -4.31
CA TRP A 91 -21.24 -0.57 -3.00
C TRP A 91 -20.63 -1.97 -3.07
N TYR A 92 -21.09 -2.81 -4.01
CA TYR A 92 -20.57 -4.17 -4.20
C TYR A 92 -19.20 -4.24 -4.88
N PHE A 93 -18.68 -3.12 -5.38
CA PHE A 93 -17.45 -3.06 -6.18
C PHE A 93 -16.34 -2.21 -5.58
N THR A 94 -16.57 -1.66 -4.40
CA THR A 94 -15.60 -0.80 -3.70
C THR A 94 -15.62 -1.10 -2.20
N ALA A 95 -14.55 -0.72 -1.51
CA ALA A 95 -14.49 -0.74 -0.06
C ALA A 95 -14.54 0.70 0.45
N ARG A 96 -15.38 0.98 1.45
CA ARG A 96 -15.43 2.30 2.07
C ARG A 96 -14.03 2.67 2.56
N THR A 97 -13.54 3.79 2.07
CA THR A 97 -12.17 4.24 2.34
C THR A 97 -12.17 5.70 2.74
N HIS A 98 -11.44 6.03 3.79
CA HIS A 98 -11.22 7.39 4.26
C HIS A 98 -9.73 7.67 4.46
N MET A 99 -9.25 8.82 4.01
CA MET A 99 -7.85 9.21 4.12
C MET A 99 -7.66 10.18 5.28
N ILE A 100 -6.69 9.91 6.13
CA ILE A 100 -6.29 10.78 7.24
C ILE A 100 -4.91 11.35 6.92
N PRO A 101 -4.80 12.64 6.71
CA PRO A 101 -3.52 13.31 6.51
C PRO A 101 -2.82 13.56 7.85
N SER A 102 -1.51 13.65 7.81
CA SER A 102 -0.67 14.19 8.89
C SER A 102 -0.85 13.52 10.26
N VAL A 103 -0.83 12.17 10.28
CA VAL A 103 -0.91 11.40 11.53
C VAL A 103 0.48 11.23 12.15
N ASP A 104 0.61 11.57 13.44
CA ASP A 104 1.75 11.17 14.26
C ASP A 104 1.34 10.04 15.20
N PHE A 105 1.75 8.82 14.88
CA PHE A 105 1.49 7.65 15.73
C PHE A 105 2.32 7.61 17.03
N ASN A 106 3.22 8.56 17.25
CA ASN A 106 3.96 8.67 18.50
C ASN A 106 3.26 9.55 19.54
N SER A 107 2.30 10.39 19.11
CA SER A 107 1.52 11.25 20.00
C SER A 107 0.18 10.61 20.39
N ASP A 108 -0.32 10.95 21.55
CA ASP A 108 -1.64 10.50 22.02
C ASP A 108 -2.75 11.19 21.24
N GLU A 109 -2.55 12.46 20.84
CA GLU A 109 -3.47 13.20 19.98
C GLU A 109 -3.61 12.54 18.60
N GLY A 110 -2.50 12.05 18.02
CA GLY A 110 -2.52 11.34 16.75
C GLY A 110 -3.27 10.01 16.84
N LEU A 111 -3.08 9.26 17.91
CA LEU A 111 -3.82 8.02 18.18
C LEU A 111 -5.31 8.28 18.39
N GLU A 112 -5.66 9.31 19.18
CA GLU A 112 -7.06 9.70 19.40
C GLU A 112 -7.74 10.14 18.11
N HIS A 113 -7.05 10.92 17.28
CA HIS A 113 -7.57 11.32 15.97
C HIS A 113 -7.89 10.11 15.09
N VAL A 114 -6.97 9.16 14.96
CA VAL A 114 -7.19 7.94 14.18
C VAL A 114 -8.32 7.09 14.78
N ALA A 115 -8.39 6.97 16.11
CA ALA A 115 -9.45 6.20 16.78
C ALA A 115 -10.85 6.82 16.53
N LYS A 116 -10.95 8.13 16.56
CA LYS A 116 -12.20 8.87 16.27
C LYS A 116 -12.67 8.62 14.83
N GLU A 117 -11.76 8.73 13.87
CA GLU A 117 -12.09 8.47 12.46
C GLU A 117 -12.46 7.00 12.22
N ALA A 118 -11.74 6.07 12.88
CA ALA A 118 -12.04 4.64 12.84
C ALA A 118 -13.45 4.34 13.41
N TYR A 119 -13.82 4.98 14.50
CA TYR A 119 -15.16 4.84 15.09
C TYR A 119 -16.25 5.31 14.11
N ALA A 120 -16.06 6.49 13.52
CA ALA A 120 -17.03 7.06 12.58
C ALA A 120 -17.25 6.14 11.36
N ILE A 121 -16.18 5.54 10.84
CA ILE A 121 -16.27 4.62 9.70
C ILE A 121 -16.96 3.31 10.11
N LEU A 122 -16.60 2.73 11.26
CA LEU A 122 -17.23 1.50 11.75
C LEU A 122 -18.73 1.69 12.03
N ASP A 123 -19.12 2.82 12.62
CA ASP A 123 -20.53 3.16 12.85
C ASP A 123 -21.31 3.26 11.53
N GLN A 124 -20.71 3.91 10.53
CA GLN A 124 -21.34 3.99 9.21
C GLN A 124 -21.42 2.64 8.51
N LEU A 125 -20.36 1.82 8.58
CA LEU A 125 -20.36 0.46 8.03
C LEU A 125 -21.41 -0.42 8.71
N GLN A 126 -21.59 -0.28 10.01
CA GLN A 126 -22.62 -1.04 10.74
C GLN A 126 -24.04 -0.70 10.22
N LYS A 127 -24.29 0.57 9.90
CA LYS A 127 -25.57 1.01 9.29
C LYS A 127 -25.70 0.46 7.87
N ASP A 128 -24.67 0.59 7.05
CA ASP A 128 -24.66 0.08 5.67
C ASP A 128 -24.89 -1.43 5.62
N TYR A 129 -24.30 -2.18 6.56
CA TYR A 129 -24.47 -3.63 6.68
C TYR A 129 -25.91 -4.00 7.10
N ALA A 130 -26.45 -3.29 8.09
CA ALA A 130 -27.82 -3.52 8.55
C ALA A 130 -28.85 -3.26 7.44
N GLU A 131 -28.69 -2.18 6.66
CA GLU A 131 -29.55 -1.87 5.52
C GLU A 131 -29.52 -2.94 4.42
N ARG A 132 -28.43 -3.70 4.33
CA ARG A 132 -28.24 -4.77 3.33
C ARG A 132 -28.46 -6.18 3.87
N GLY A 133 -28.88 -6.29 5.12
CA GLY A 133 -29.11 -7.59 5.77
C GLY A 133 -27.83 -8.39 6.00
N ILE A 134 -26.68 -7.72 6.13
CA ILE A 134 -25.40 -8.35 6.43
C ILE A 134 -25.25 -8.45 7.95
N GLU A 135 -25.13 -9.68 8.45
CA GLU A 135 -25.05 -9.97 9.90
C GLU A 135 -23.62 -9.87 10.45
N ASP A 136 -22.61 -9.85 9.57
CA ASP A 136 -21.21 -9.74 9.97
C ASP A 136 -20.95 -8.41 10.68
N LYS A 137 -20.05 -8.46 11.66
CA LYS A 137 -19.57 -7.24 12.31
C LYS A 137 -18.50 -6.57 11.43
N PRO A 138 -18.66 -5.28 11.13
CA PRO A 138 -17.69 -4.58 10.31
C PRO A 138 -16.32 -4.52 10.99
N ARG A 139 -15.29 -4.59 10.17
CA ARG A 139 -13.88 -4.41 10.54
C ARG A 139 -13.24 -3.45 9.55
N ILE A 140 -12.14 -2.87 9.94
CA ILE A 140 -11.38 -1.95 9.10
C ILE A 140 -9.90 -2.31 9.09
N PHE A 141 -9.22 -1.87 8.05
CA PHE A 141 -7.78 -1.81 7.99
C PHE A 141 -7.32 -0.36 8.07
N ILE A 142 -6.32 -0.10 8.89
CA ILE A 142 -5.52 1.14 8.84
C ILE A 142 -4.27 0.81 8.02
N LYS A 143 -4.05 1.51 6.92
CA LYS A 143 -2.97 1.22 5.97
C LYS A 143 -2.15 2.47 5.70
N ASN A 144 -0.82 2.35 5.65
CA ASN A 144 0.02 3.39 5.07
C ASN A 144 -0.43 3.70 3.65
N ASP A 145 -0.76 4.95 3.35
CA ASP A 145 -1.26 5.37 2.03
C ASP A 145 -0.25 5.11 0.90
N ALA A 146 1.04 5.32 1.18
CA ALA A 146 2.15 5.02 0.27
C ALA A 146 2.74 3.60 0.45
N GLY A 147 2.22 2.79 1.38
CA GLY A 147 2.81 1.52 1.76
C GLY A 147 2.69 0.42 0.70
N THR A 148 3.67 -0.47 0.70
CA THR A 148 3.78 -1.67 -0.14
C THR A 148 4.07 -2.88 0.72
N TYR A 149 3.94 -4.10 0.17
CA TYR A 149 4.33 -5.37 0.82
C TYR A 149 3.69 -5.61 2.20
N GLY A 150 2.48 -5.11 2.45
CA GLY A 150 1.79 -5.30 3.73
C GLY A 150 2.39 -4.52 4.91
N MET A 151 3.41 -3.70 4.69
CA MET A 151 3.98 -2.88 5.75
C MET A 151 3.07 -1.71 6.10
N GLY A 152 2.94 -1.43 7.41
CA GLY A 152 2.02 -0.39 7.89
C GLY A 152 0.55 -0.72 7.59
N VAL A 153 0.15 -1.98 7.84
CA VAL A 153 -1.25 -2.44 7.76
C VAL A 153 -1.66 -3.03 9.11
N VAL A 154 -2.77 -2.55 9.65
CA VAL A 154 -3.33 -2.99 10.94
C VAL A 154 -4.82 -3.25 10.75
N SER A 155 -5.29 -4.42 11.18
CA SER A 155 -6.72 -4.73 11.24
C SER A 155 -7.29 -4.29 12.59
N VAL A 156 -8.43 -3.62 12.58
CA VAL A 156 -9.10 -3.07 13.77
C VAL A 156 -10.57 -3.45 13.71
N ALA A 157 -11.09 -4.02 14.79
CA ALA A 157 -12.50 -4.27 15.01
C ALA A 157 -13.08 -3.33 16.08
N ASN A 158 -12.24 -2.88 17.02
CA ASN A 158 -12.62 -1.98 18.09
C ASN A 158 -11.68 -0.77 18.10
N PRO A 159 -12.18 0.49 17.99
CA PRO A 159 -11.35 1.69 18.02
C PRO A 159 -10.56 1.87 19.32
N GLU A 160 -11.00 1.28 20.44
CA GLU A 160 -10.25 1.28 21.69
C GLU A 160 -8.88 0.60 21.55
N ASP A 161 -8.76 -0.39 20.66
CA ASP A 161 -7.48 -1.06 20.37
C ASP A 161 -6.45 -0.06 19.78
N ILE A 162 -6.91 1.01 19.15
CA ILE A 162 -6.05 2.09 18.64
C ILE A 162 -5.57 2.95 19.79
N ARG A 163 -6.48 3.40 20.68
CA ARG A 163 -6.14 4.21 21.85
C ARG A 163 -5.18 3.48 22.79
N GLN A 164 -5.46 2.21 23.01
CA GLN A 164 -4.66 1.35 23.87
C GLN A 164 -3.48 0.68 23.15
N GLY A 165 -3.35 0.90 21.83
CA GLY A 165 -2.46 0.19 20.92
C GLY A 165 -0.96 0.33 21.23
N GLY A 166 -0.59 1.26 22.10
CA GLY A 166 0.71 1.35 22.74
C GLY A 166 1.89 1.14 21.79
N ARG A 167 2.91 0.45 22.31
CA ARG A 167 4.16 0.19 21.59
C ARG A 167 3.97 -0.64 20.31
N TRP A 168 3.01 -1.56 20.30
CA TRP A 168 2.74 -2.43 19.14
C TRP A 168 2.27 -1.64 17.91
N LEU A 169 1.25 -0.81 18.08
CA LEU A 169 0.70 0.00 16.99
C LEU A 169 1.74 1.03 16.51
N LYS A 170 2.38 1.71 17.47
CA LYS A 170 3.46 2.67 17.19
C LYS A 170 4.59 2.02 16.37
N ASN A 171 5.03 0.82 16.74
CA ASN A 171 6.08 0.11 16.00
C ASN A 171 5.63 -0.28 14.59
N LYS A 172 4.40 -0.79 14.43
CA LYS A 172 3.88 -1.24 13.14
C LYS A 172 3.61 -0.07 12.18
N MET A 173 3.20 1.09 12.71
CA MET A 173 2.83 2.28 11.93
C MET A 173 3.94 3.35 11.88
N ARG A 174 5.11 3.11 12.49
CA ARG A 174 6.17 4.13 12.57
C ARG A 174 6.93 4.32 11.27
N LYS A 175 7.18 3.24 10.54
CA LYS A 175 7.99 3.24 9.32
C LYS A 175 7.41 2.33 8.25
N GLY A 176 7.36 2.86 7.03
CA GLY A 176 7.13 2.08 5.82
C GLY A 176 8.41 1.45 5.27
N LYS A 177 8.37 1.01 4.02
CA LYS A 177 9.53 0.54 3.28
C LYS A 177 10.60 1.65 3.24
N ASP A 178 11.87 1.25 3.24
CA ASP A 178 13.03 2.14 3.25
C ASP A 178 13.09 3.09 4.47
N SER A 179 12.46 2.68 5.58
CA SER A 179 12.43 3.46 6.84
C SER A 179 11.80 4.85 6.74
N VAL A 180 10.99 5.09 5.71
CA VAL A 180 10.25 6.35 5.54
C VAL A 180 9.16 6.45 6.61
N PRO A 181 9.06 7.55 7.37
CA PRO A 181 8.00 7.75 8.35
C PRO A 181 6.61 7.70 7.70
N ILE A 182 5.67 7.03 8.36
CA ILE A 182 4.28 7.00 7.93
C ILE A 182 3.59 8.23 8.53
N SER A 183 3.19 9.16 7.68
CA SER A 183 2.48 10.39 8.07
C SER A 183 1.08 10.50 7.47
N GLN A 184 0.73 9.63 6.54
CA GLN A 184 -0.56 9.61 5.88
C GLN A 184 -1.08 8.18 5.82
N VAL A 185 -2.30 7.98 6.27
CA VAL A 185 -2.94 6.66 6.27
C VAL A 185 -4.30 6.70 5.61
N ILE A 186 -4.76 5.54 5.18
CA ILE A 186 -6.16 5.31 4.86
C ILE A 186 -6.75 4.36 5.89
N ILE A 187 -7.99 4.61 6.26
CA ILE A 187 -8.86 3.64 6.92
C ILE A 187 -9.75 3.06 5.83
N GLN A 188 -9.77 1.75 5.71
CA GLN A 188 -10.52 1.06 4.67
C GLN A 188 -11.31 -0.09 5.27
N GLU A 189 -12.53 -0.28 4.83
CA GLU A 189 -13.36 -1.44 5.13
C GLU A 189 -12.59 -2.74 4.88
N ALA A 190 -12.69 -3.68 5.81
CA ALA A 190 -12.14 -5.02 5.68
C ALA A 190 -13.24 -5.95 5.16
N ILE A 191 -13.27 -6.15 3.86
CA ILE A 191 -14.25 -7.01 3.21
C ILE A 191 -13.93 -8.48 3.53
N PRO A 192 -14.87 -9.25 4.12
CA PRO A 192 -14.67 -10.66 4.35
C PRO A 192 -14.47 -11.40 3.03
N THR A 193 -13.50 -12.32 2.99
CA THR A 193 -13.28 -13.18 1.82
C THR A 193 -13.90 -14.54 2.06
N ALA A 194 -14.60 -15.08 1.06
CA ALA A 194 -15.19 -16.43 1.12
C ALA A 194 -14.11 -17.53 1.06
N LEU A 195 -12.93 -17.22 0.53
CA LEU A 195 -11.82 -18.17 0.41
C LEU A 195 -10.81 -17.97 1.54
N VAL A 196 -10.61 -19.02 2.33
CA VAL A 196 -9.56 -19.09 3.35
C VAL A 196 -8.41 -19.90 2.78
N TYR A 197 -7.22 -19.29 2.72
CA TYR A 197 -6.01 -20.00 2.31
C TYR A 197 -5.38 -20.65 3.56
N ALA A 198 -5.42 -21.97 3.66
CA ALA A 198 -4.66 -22.70 4.67
C ALA A 198 -3.23 -22.90 4.18
N LYS A 199 -2.27 -22.31 4.86
CA LYS A 199 -0.83 -22.47 4.56
C LYS A 199 -0.33 -23.88 4.83
N ASP A 200 -0.95 -24.56 5.77
CA ASP A 200 -0.63 -25.94 6.17
C ASP A 200 -1.95 -26.61 6.57
N PRO A 201 -2.35 -27.69 5.90
CA PRO A 201 -3.56 -28.45 6.27
C PRO A 201 -3.55 -28.95 7.72
N ALA A 202 -2.37 -29.13 8.33
CA ALA A 202 -2.21 -29.54 9.72
C ALA A 202 -2.21 -28.36 10.72
N LYS A 203 -2.12 -27.12 10.24
CA LYS A 203 -2.17 -25.89 11.04
C LYS A 203 -2.97 -24.83 10.30
N PRO A 204 -4.30 -24.84 10.38
CA PRO A 204 -5.12 -23.79 9.78
C PRO A 204 -4.88 -22.47 10.53
N GLU A 205 -3.91 -21.68 10.05
CA GLU A 205 -3.82 -20.27 10.42
C GLU A 205 -4.85 -19.53 9.56
N THR A 206 -5.75 -18.84 10.23
CA THR A 206 -6.68 -17.89 9.60
C THR A 206 -5.88 -16.89 8.79
N ALA A 207 -5.98 -16.96 7.48
CA ALA A 207 -5.39 -15.97 6.60
C ALA A 207 -6.04 -14.62 6.92
N VAL A 208 -5.23 -13.68 7.38
CA VAL A 208 -5.63 -12.28 7.40
C VAL A 208 -5.49 -11.78 5.96
N ALA A 209 -6.62 -11.51 5.32
CA ALA A 209 -6.66 -10.89 4.00
C ALA A 209 -6.05 -9.48 4.04
#